data_c9863e9bb6c8c3da9f72e9ec5c7c7908
#
_entry.id   c9863e9bb6c8c3da9f72e9ec5c7c7908
#
_cell.length_a   1.000
_cell.length_b   1.000
_cell.length_c   1.000
_cell.angle_alpha   90.00
_cell.angle_beta   90.00
_cell.angle_gamma   90.00
#
_symmetry.space_group_name_H-M   'P 1'
#
loop_
_entity.id
_entity.type
_entity.pdbx_description
1 polymer ?
#
loop_
_entity_poly.entity_id
_entity_poly.type
_entity_poly.pdbx_seq_one_letter_code
_entity_poly.pdbx_strand_id
1 'polypeptide(L)'
;MEGFVLRKGQRLKTFAPARYRGEGVAGEGIIKDLSLSGSYIIGNVPVSVGMMLALEIFVPGDPELLLIDRATVTWVKRSKFGVEFDILQPKVGERITQVISMLAKTQPRSSRNG
;
A
#
# COMPACT_ATOMS: atom_id res chain seq x y z
N MET A 1 -7.25 -18.32 -18.80
CA MET A 1 -6.60 -17.78 -18.30
C MET A 1 -5.92 -17.95 -17.33
N GLU A 2 -5.44 -18.07 -17.27
CA GLU A 2 -5.01 -18.12 -16.23
C GLU A 2 -4.67 -17.14 -15.63
N GLY A 3 -4.95 -17.06 -15.13
CA GLY A 3 -4.90 -15.78 -14.63
C GLY A 3 -3.98 -15.59 -13.52
N PHE A 4 -3.78 -14.37 -13.17
CA PHE A 4 -2.97 -14.01 -12.04
C PHE A 4 -3.72 -14.37 -10.74
N VAL A 5 -3.12 -15.19 -9.92
CA VAL A 5 -3.71 -15.54 -8.62
C VAL A 5 -3.00 -14.75 -7.54
N LEU A 6 -3.77 -13.94 -6.82
CA LEU A 6 -3.23 -13.07 -5.79
C LEU A 6 -3.37 -13.71 -4.41
N ARG A 7 -2.26 -13.90 -3.76
CA ARG A 7 -2.25 -14.43 -2.39
C ARG A 7 -2.36 -13.28 -1.41
N LYS A 8 -3.01 -13.54 -0.29
CA LYS A 8 -3.25 -12.51 0.72
C LYS A 8 -1.97 -11.82 1.17
N GLY A 9 -0.91 -12.55 1.37
CA GLY A 9 0.35 -11.98 1.84
C GLY A 9 1.31 -11.54 0.75
N GLN A 10 0.92 -11.69 -0.50
CA GLN A 10 1.82 -11.35 -1.60
C GLN A 10 2.03 -9.85 -1.67
N ARG A 11 3.30 -9.43 -1.65
CA ARG A 11 3.67 -8.02 -1.71
C ARG A 11 4.35 -7.72 -3.02
N LEU A 12 3.94 -6.61 -3.63
CA LEU A 12 4.55 -6.13 -4.86
C LEU A 12 5.29 -4.84 -4.56
N LYS A 13 6.52 -4.75 -5.03
CA LYS A 13 7.30 -3.53 -4.86
C LYS A 13 6.74 -2.41 -5.71
N THR A 14 6.77 -1.22 -5.16
CA THR A 14 6.32 -0.04 -5.87
C THR A 14 7.02 1.19 -5.27
N PHE A 15 6.82 2.34 -5.90
CA PHE A 15 7.30 3.62 -5.38
C PHE A 15 6.18 4.63 -5.58
N ALA A 16 5.09 4.42 -4.88
CA ALA A 16 3.90 5.25 -5.03
C ALA A 16 3.89 6.35 -3.97
N PRO A 17 3.84 7.62 -4.38
CA PRO A 17 3.67 8.69 -3.40
C PRO A 17 2.37 8.51 -2.65
N ALA A 18 2.37 8.89 -1.39
CA ALA A 18 1.19 8.74 -0.56
C ALA A 18 1.12 9.83 0.48
N ARG A 19 -0.10 10.10 0.94
CA ARG A 19 -0.34 10.94 2.09
C ARG A 19 -1.01 10.09 3.16
N TYR A 20 -0.70 10.38 4.40
CA TYR A 20 -1.31 9.68 5.52
C TYR A 20 -1.70 10.68 6.60
N ARG A 21 -2.81 10.41 7.27
CA ARG A 21 -3.26 11.27 8.35
C ARG A 21 -4.17 10.52 9.31
N GLY A 22 -4.19 10.98 10.54
CA GLY A 22 -5.03 10.46 11.59
C GLY A 22 -4.41 10.72 12.95
N GLU A 23 -5.23 10.82 13.96
CA GLU A 23 -4.77 10.97 15.35
C GLU A 23 -3.72 12.06 15.53
N GLY A 24 -3.98 13.23 14.92
CA GLY A 24 -3.08 14.38 15.08
C GLY A 24 -1.88 14.39 14.16
N VAL A 25 -1.75 13.38 13.29
CA VAL A 25 -0.63 13.24 12.37
C VAL A 25 -1.10 13.53 10.95
N ALA A 26 -0.29 14.26 10.18
CA ALA A 26 -0.51 14.43 8.76
C ALA A 26 0.85 14.44 8.08
N GLY A 27 1.10 13.48 7.22
CA GLY A 27 2.41 13.31 6.59
C GLY A 27 2.31 12.85 5.17
N GLU A 28 3.47 12.83 4.52
CA GLU A 28 3.62 12.34 3.16
C GLU A 28 4.76 11.34 3.14
N GLY A 29 4.67 10.42 2.20
CA GLY A 29 5.72 9.43 2.08
C GLY A 29 5.63 8.66 0.80
N ILE A 30 6.36 7.56 0.77
CA ILE A 30 6.43 6.67 -0.38
C ILE A 30 6.01 5.29 0.07
N ILE A 31 5.04 4.72 -0.63
CA ILE A 31 4.67 3.33 -0.46
C ILE A 31 5.75 2.49 -1.14
N LYS A 32 6.39 1.62 -0.39
CA LYS A 32 7.48 0.80 -0.92
C LYS A 32 7.02 -0.57 -1.37
N ASP A 33 5.93 -1.05 -0.83
CA ASP A 33 5.28 -2.26 -1.31
C ASP A 33 3.79 -2.18 -1.02
N LEU A 34 3.05 -3.04 -1.69
CA LEU A 34 1.60 -3.09 -1.53
C LEU A 34 1.15 -4.54 -1.61
N SER A 35 0.27 -4.92 -0.68
CA SER A 35 -0.39 -6.22 -0.69
C SER A 35 -1.87 -6.01 -0.40
N LEU A 36 -2.63 -7.09 -0.44
CA LEU A 36 -4.04 -7.03 -0.08
C LEU A 36 -4.25 -6.65 1.39
N SER A 37 -3.28 -6.96 2.25
CA SER A 37 -3.46 -6.77 3.68
C SER A 37 -2.73 -5.56 4.24
N GLY A 38 -1.81 -4.96 3.48
CA GLY A 38 -1.07 -3.85 4.04
C GLY A 38 0.02 -3.32 3.14
N SER A 39 0.84 -2.46 3.73
CA SER A 39 1.86 -1.74 3.00
C SER A 39 3.00 -1.36 3.92
N TYR A 40 4.13 -1.03 3.32
CA TYR A 40 5.31 -0.51 4.00
C TYR A 40 5.57 0.89 3.43
N ILE A 41 5.73 1.85 4.31
CA ILE A 41 5.78 3.27 3.97
C ILE A 41 7.03 3.89 4.56
N ILE A 42 7.67 4.78 3.78
CA ILE A 42 8.70 5.65 4.32
C ILE A 42 8.07 7.04 4.35
N GLY A 43 7.88 7.59 5.55
CA GLY A 43 7.15 8.84 5.71
C GLY A 43 7.96 9.94 6.34
N ASN A 44 7.52 11.19 6.17
CA ASN A 44 8.23 12.36 6.66
C ASN A 44 7.72 12.84 8.02
N VAL A 45 6.66 12.25 8.54
CA VAL A 45 6.14 12.60 9.87
C VAL A 45 6.05 11.32 10.68
N PRO A 46 6.57 11.31 11.92
CA PRO A 46 6.57 10.10 12.75
C PRO A 46 5.18 9.62 13.10
N VAL A 47 5.05 8.31 13.21
CA VAL A 47 3.82 7.66 13.66
C VAL A 47 4.17 6.69 14.79
N SER A 48 3.16 6.18 15.46
CA SER A 48 3.34 5.20 16.53
C SER A 48 2.55 3.95 16.25
N VAL A 49 3.05 2.82 16.74
CA VAL A 49 2.34 1.54 16.63
C VAL A 49 0.95 1.69 17.23
N GLY A 50 -0.05 1.18 16.55
CA GLY A 50 -1.44 1.26 16.98
C GLY A 50 -2.21 2.43 16.42
N MET A 51 -1.52 3.43 15.85
CA MET A 51 -2.23 4.56 15.23
C MET A 51 -3.06 4.08 14.06
N MET A 52 -4.22 4.69 13.91
CA MET A 52 -5.09 4.44 12.78
C MET A 52 -5.01 5.62 11.81
N LEU A 53 -4.66 5.32 10.58
CA LEU A 53 -4.41 6.33 9.56
C LEU A 53 -5.32 6.13 8.36
N ALA A 54 -5.68 7.22 7.70
CA ALA A 54 -6.26 7.18 6.37
C ALA A 54 -5.12 7.42 5.38
N LEU A 55 -5.15 6.69 4.27
CA LEU A 55 -4.11 6.78 3.25
C LEU A 55 -4.70 7.22 1.91
N GLU A 56 -3.95 8.08 1.22
CA GLU A 56 -4.21 8.44 -0.17
C GLU A 56 -2.97 8.04 -0.94
N ILE A 57 -3.10 7.08 -1.84
CA ILE A 57 -1.97 6.53 -2.58
C ILE A 57 -2.09 6.91 -4.05
N PHE A 58 -1.05 7.53 -4.58
CA PHE A 58 -0.99 7.96 -5.98
C PHE A 58 -0.29 6.87 -6.78
N VAL A 59 -1.07 5.95 -7.33
CA VAL A 59 -0.53 4.79 -8.03
C VAL A 59 -0.01 5.22 -9.40
N PRO A 60 1.26 4.93 -9.71
CA PRO A 60 1.80 5.31 -11.02
C PRO A 60 0.98 4.72 -12.17
N GLY A 61 0.61 5.57 -13.13
CA GLY A 61 -0.17 5.14 -14.28
C GLY A 61 -1.67 5.06 -14.06
N ASP A 62 -2.14 5.35 -12.85
CA ASP A 62 -3.56 5.28 -12.51
C ASP A 62 -4.05 6.70 -12.23
N PRO A 63 -5.05 7.19 -12.95
CA PRO A 63 -5.58 8.53 -12.70
C PRO A 63 -6.39 8.63 -11.41
N GLU A 64 -6.82 7.51 -10.84
CA GLU A 64 -7.59 7.52 -9.61
C GLU A 64 -6.70 7.23 -8.41
N LEU A 65 -6.91 7.98 -7.34
CA LEU A 65 -6.25 7.70 -6.07
C LEU A 65 -6.74 6.36 -5.51
N LEU A 66 -5.85 5.65 -4.87
CA LEU A 66 -6.25 4.51 -4.06
C LEU A 66 -6.45 5.04 -2.64
N LEU A 67 -7.67 4.99 -2.17
CA LEU A 67 -8.04 5.52 -0.85
C LEU A 67 -8.25 4.38 0.12
N ILE A 68 -7.50 4.40 1.22
CA ILE A 68 -7.65 3.43 2.30
C ILE A 68 -8.11 4.20 3.52
N ASP A 69 -9.35 3.99 3.93
CA ASP A 69 -9.93 4.76 5.04
C ASP A 69 -9.28 4.45 6.37
N ARG A 70 -8.87 3.22 6.58
CA ARG A 70 -8.37 2.79 7.88
C ARG A 70 -7.21 1.84 7.69
N ALA A 71 -6.07 2.25 8.20
CA ALA A 71 -4.87 1.43 8.19
C ALA A 71 -4.21 1.58 9.56
N THR A 72 -3.92 0.47 10.21
CA THR A 72 -3.34 0.47 11.55
C THR A 72 -1.84 0.28 11.45
N VAL A 73 -1.09 1.15 12.11
CA VAL A 73 0.37 1.03 12.16
C VAL A 73 0.73 -0.18 13.01
N THR A 74 1.47 -1.11 12.43
CA THR A 74 1.82 -2.37 13.11
C THR A 74 3.27 -2.43 13.56
N TRP A 75 4.15 -1.66 12.92
CA TRP A 75 5.54 -1.56 13.35
C TRP A 75 6.10 -0.22 12.88
N VAL A 76 7.12 0.25 13.59
CA VAL A 76 7.80 1.50 13.27
C VAL A 76 9.29 1.28 13.44
N LYS A 77 10.07 1.79 12.48
CA LYS A 77 11.52 1.78 12.57
C LYS A 77 12.04 3.05 11.90
N ARG A 78 12.36 4.06 12.72
CA ARG A 78 12.77 5.38 12.24
C ARG A 78 11.66 5.99 11.39
N SER A 79 11.96 6.37 10.14
CA SER A 79 10.94 6.94 9.24
C SER A 79 10.15 5.89 8.50
N LYS A 80 10.43 4.60 8.74
CA LYS A 80 9.74 3.49 8.07
C LYS A 80 8.66 2.95 8.98
N PHE A 81 7.53 2.59 8.40
CA PHE A 81 6.49 1.93 9.19
C PHE A 81 5.63 1.05 8.31
N GLY A 82 5.08 0.03 8.92
CA GLY A 82 4.16 -0.87 8.26
C GLY A 82 2.75 -0.61 8.73
N VAL A 83 1.79 -0.79 7.83
CA VAL A 83 0.38 -0.66 8.15
C VAL A 83 -0.37 -1.90 7.68
N GLU A 84 -1.42 -2.23 8.41
CA GLU A 84 -2.35 -3.28 8.04
C GLU A 84 -3.66 -2.61 7.69
N PHE A 85 -4.20 -2.94 6.52
CA PHE A 85 -5.45 -2.33 6.06
C PHE A 85 -6.64 -2.96 6.77
N ASP A 86 -7.53 -2.11 7.25
CA ASP A 86 -8.80 -2.55 7.80
C ASP A 86 -9.84 -2.41 6.69
N ILE A 87 -10.05 -3.49 5.95
CA ILE A 87 -10.89 -3.47 4.78
C ILE A 87 -12.29 -3.90 5.16
N LEU A 88 -13.14 -2.91 5.41
CA LEU A 88 -14.51 -3.16 5.82
C LEU A 88 -15.47 -3.22 4.64
N GLN A 89 -15.09 -2.62 3.50
CA GLN A 89 -15.95 -2.55 2.33
C GLN A 89 -15.37 -3.35 1.17
N PRO A 90 -16.17 -4.21 0.54
CA PRO A 90 -15.68 -5.00 -0.59
C PRO A 90 -15.09 -4.16 -1.72
N LYS A 91 -15.63 -2.97 -1.96
CA LYS A 91 -15.12 -2.09 -3.02
C LYS A 91 -13.66 -1.72 -2.81
N VAL A 92 -13.25 -1.50 -1.57
CA VAL A 92 -11.86 -1.17 -1.28
C VAL A 92 -10.96 -2.35 -1.60
N GLY A 93 -11.36 -3.55 -1.19
CA GLY A 93 -10.59 -4.75 -1.52
C GLY A 93 -10.48 -4.97 -3.01
N GLU A 94 -11.56 -4.76 -3.75
CA GLU A 94 -11.55 -4.89 -5.21
C GLU A 94 -10.59 -3.88 -5.83
N ARG A 95 -10.62 -2.65 -5.33
CA ARG A 95 -9.75 -1.60 -5.84
C ARG A 95 -8.28 -1.94 -5.60
N ILE A 96 -7.96 -2.42 -4.41
CA ILE A 96 -6.59 -2.84 -4.09
C ILE A 96 -6.17 -3.98 -5.01
N THR A 97 -7.05 -4.96 -5.22
CA THR A 97 -6.77 -6.08 -6.11
C THR A 97 -6.45 -5.59 -7.53
N GLN A 98 -7.22 -4.63 -8.04
CA GLN A 98 -6.98 -4.07 -9.36
C GLN A 98 -5.61 -3.40 -9.44
N VAL A 99 -5.27 -2.62 -8.41
CA VAL A 99 -3.98 -1.92 -8.37
C VAL A 99 -2.84 -2.93 -8.32
N ILE A 100 -2.95 -3.94 -7.48
CA ILE A 100 -1.90 -4.95 -7.37
C ILE A 100 -1.73 -5.70 -8.69
N SER A 101 -2.83 -6.04 -9.36
CA SER A 101 -2.77 -6.70 -10.67
C SER A 101 -2.07 -5.83 -11.70
N MET A 102 -2.37 -4.53 -11.69
CA MET A 102 -1.71 -3.59 -12.59
C MET A 102 -0.22 -3.50 -12.30
N LEU A 103 0.15 -3.40 -11.03
CA LEU A 103 1.55 -3.34 -10.63
C LEU A 103 2.29 -4.61 -11.00
N ALA A 104 1.65 -5.76 -10.85
CA ALA A 104 2.27 -7.04 -11.20
C ALA A 104 2.65 -7.10 -12.67
N LYS A 105 1.82 -6.50 -13.53
CA LYS A 105 2.09 -6.48 -14.96
C LYS A 105 3.25 -5.57 -15.33
N THR A 106 3.57 -4.61 -14.48
CA THR A 106 4.64 -3.65 -14.75
C THR A 106 5.94 -3.99 -14.05
N GLN A 107 5.95 -5.05 -13.22
CA GLN A 107 7.17 -5.46 -12.55
C GLN A 107 8.18 -6.01 -13.55
N PRO A 108 9.48 -5.70 -13.38
CA PRO A 108 10.49 -6.28 -14.26
C PRO A 108 10.51 -7.79 -14.06
N ARG A 109 10.68 -8.52 -15.15
CA ARG A 109 10.83 -9.96 -15.06
C ARG A 109 12.20 -10.26 -14.51
N SER A 110 12.23 -11.12 -13.59
CA SER A 110 13.51 -11.54 -13.11
C SER A 110 14.20 -12.39 -14.13
N SER A 111 14.77 -12.50 -14.50
CA SER A 111 15.21 -13.14 -15.24
C SER A 111 15.91 -13.96 -15.28
N ARG A 112 15.15 -13.92 -15.33
CA ARG A 112 15.31 -14.53 -15.63
C ARG A 112 15.75 -14.78 -16.15
N ASN A 113 15.93 -14.72 -16.45
CA ASN A 113 16.19 -14.83 -16.88
C ASN A 113 16.51 -14.89 -17.01
N GLY A 114 16.65 -14.94 -17.10
CA GLY A 114 16.71 -15.02 -17.06
C GLY A 114 16.80 -14.93 -17.17
#